data_942fde2d6e5cc9ae84989dc7255d1388
#
_entry.id   942fde2d6e5cc9ae84989dc7255d1388
#
_cell.length_a   1.000
_cell.length_b   1.000
_cell.length_c   1.000
_cell.angle_alpha   90.00
_cell.angle_beta   90.00
_cell.angle_gamma   90.00
#
_symmetry.space_group_name_H-M   'P 1'
#
loop_
_entity.id
_entity.type
_entity.pdbx_description
1 polymer ?
#
loop_
_entity_poly.entity_id
_entity_poly.type
_entity_poly.pdbx_seq_one_letter_code
_entity_poly.pdbx_strand_id
1 'polypeptide(L)'
;MLNNFDKISSNIDLFLENCDSLLILGIGNDIRGDDGLGPYIINQLSILKKNILNKSNLNDNNQEIIKNELKNQDNEFEFFDNVNDINTGNTPLDEALDSYMDELNVDVNESLIERLDKTFLINGGSVPENFTGLIKKLDPSHIILIDASLMKKEAGEINIVNKDNIVDISISTHSKSLAYLIKYLQLEKEYNILFIGIEPEIMDLSFELSDNVKESSDMLVKLLFDKILAY
;
A
#
# COMPACT_ATOMS: atom_id res chain seq x y z
N MET A 1 1.91 7.41 22.20
CA MET A 1 2.10 6.77 20.88
C MET A 1 1.77 5.28 20.89
N LEU A 2 2.32 4.42 21.76
CA LEU A 2 2.03 2.97 21.79
C LEU A 2 0.51 2.63 21.80
N ASN A 3 -0.31 3.28 22.61
CA ASN A 3 -1.76 3.02 22.65
C ASN A 3 -2.53 3.32 21.34
N ASN A 4 -2.01 4.21 20.49
CA ASN A 4 -2.68 4.53 19.22
C ASN A 4 -2.32 3.49 18.15
N PHE A 5 -1.08 3.03 18.14
CA PHE A 5 -0.58 2.04 17.16
C PHE A 5 -1.24 0.66 17.37
N ASP A 6 -1.39 0.20 18.60
CA ASP A 6 -2.11 -1.04 18.93
C ASP A 6 -3.57 -0.99 18.45
N LYS A 7 -4.21 0.18 18.59
CA LYS A 7 -5.56 0.40 18.08
C LYS A 7 -5.62 0.36 16.56
N ILE A 8 -4.64 0.95 15.88
CA ILE A 8 -4.53 0.90 14.41
C ILE A 8 -4.35 -0.55 13.95
N SER A 9 -3.43 -1.28 14.57
CA SER A 9 -3.20 -2.70 14.30
C SER A 9 -4.48 -3.53 14.44
N SER A 10 -5.18 -3.40 15.56
CA SER A 10 -6.43 -4.13 15.82
C SER A 10 -7.55 -3.78 14.81
N ASN A 11 -7.64 -2.52 14.39
CA ASN A 11 -8.62 -2.12 13.36
C ASN A 11 -8.30 -2.74 11.99
N ILE A 12 -7.03 -2.83 11.64
CA ILE A 12 -6.60 -3.49 10.40
C ILE A 12 -6.87 -5.00 10.49
N ASP A 13 -6.59 -5.65 11.62
CA ASP A 13 -6.91 -7.07 11.82
C ASP A 13 -8.40 -7.34 11.63
N LEU A 14 -9.25 -6.56 12.28
CA LEU A 14 -10.70 -6.69 12.14
C LEU A 14 -11.17 -6.43 10.71
N PHE A 15 -10.55 -5.48 10.02
CA PHE A 15 -10.87 -5.17 8.63
C PHE A 15 -10.49 -6.30 7.68
N LEU A 16 -9.37 -6.98 7.94
CA LEU A 16 -8.89 -8.09 7.12
C LEU A 16 -9.55 -9.44 7.44
N GLU A 17 -10.47 -9.50 8.40
CA GLU A 17 -11.27 -10.72 8.61
C GLU A 17 -12.02 -11.09 7.34
N ASN A 18 -11.87 -12.36 6.89
CA ASN A 18 -12.44 -12.90 5.65
C ASN A 18 -11.94 -12.16 4.37
N CYS A 19 -10.72 -11.64 4.39
CA CYS A 19 -10.09 -11.05 3.21
C CYS A 19 -9.63 -12.14 2.24
N ASP A 20 -10.24 -12.21 1.05
CA ASP A 20 -9.83 -13.12 -0.02
C ASP A 20 -8.79 -12.49 -0.94
N SER A 21 -8.90 -11.18 -1.16
CA SER A 21 -7.98 -10.41 -2.00
C SER A 21 -7.94 -8.95 -1.52
N LEU A 22 -6.75 -8.39 -1.44
CA LEU A 22 -6.50 -7.07 -0.91
C LEU A 22 -5.98 -6.13 -1.99
N LEU A 23 -6.58 -4.94 -2.09
CA LEU A 23 -6.02 -3.82 -2.83
C LEU A 23 -5.58 -2.74 -1.85
N ILE A 24 -4.34 -2.26 -1.97
CA ILE A 24 -3.85 -1.07 -1.27
C ILE A 24 -3.58 0.00 -2.33
N LEU A 25 -4.27 1.14 -2.22
CA LEU A 25 -4.16 2.27 -3.13
C LEU A 25 -3.56 3.47 -2.37
N GLY A 26 -2.35 3.85 -2.72
CA GLY A 26 -1.69 5.05 -2.22
C GLY A 26 -2.05 6.26 -3.08
N ILE A 27 -2.54 7.32 -2.45
CA ILE A 27 -3.00 8.54 -3.11
C ILE A 27 -2.07 9.67 -2.71
N GLY A 28 -1.78 10.59 -3.64
CA GLY A 28 -0.95 11.74 -3.35
C GLY A 28 -0.07 12.19 -4.51
N ASN A 29 0.74 13.22 -4.25
CA ASN A 29 1.65 13.81 -5.22
C ASN A 29 3.08 13.85 -4.65
N ASP A 30 3.97 13.04 -5.19
CA ASP A 30 5.36 12.84 -4.77
C ASP A 30 6.29 14.05 -4.97
N ILE A 31 5.82 15.12 -5.62
CA ILE A 31 6.55 16.39 -5.72
C ILE A 31 6.06 17.45 -4.72
N ARG A 32 5.17 17.11 -3.80
CA ARG A 32 4.56 18.03 -2.84
C ARG A 32 4.76 17.63 -1.39
N GLY A 33 5.98 17.23 -1.02
CA GLY A 33 6.33 16.88 0.35
C GLY A 33 5.45 15.73 0.87
N ASP A 34 4.81 15.92 2.00
CA ASP A 34 4.03 14.88 2.67
C ASP A 34 2.76 14.43 1.91
N ASP A 35 2.34 15.17 0.89
CA ASP A 35 1.31 14.71 -0.04
C ASP A 35 1.75 13.42 -0.77
N GLY A 36 3.07 13.18 -0.86
CA GLY A 36 3.67 11.98 -1.46
C GLY A 36 3.65 10.72 -0.59
N LEU A 37 3.12 10.75 0.64
CA LEU A 37 3.19 9.62 1.56
C LEU A 37 2.49 8.35 1.05
N GLY A 38 1.35 8.48 0.34
CA GLY A 38 0.66 7.34 -0.24
C GLY A 38 1.50 6.61 -1.31
N PRO A 39 1.98 7.30 -2.36
CA PRO A 39 2.96 6.78 -3.31
C PRO A 39 4.19 6.16 -2.64
N TYR A 40 4.75 6.83 -1.62
CA TYR A 40 5.90 6.34 -0.86
C TYR A 40 5.62 4.96 -0.21
N ILE A 41 4.51 4.84 0.53
CA ILE A 41 4.12 3.59 1.21
C ILE A 41 3.93 2.45 0.20
N ILE A 42 3.27 2.70 -0.93
CA ILE A 42 3.09 1.70 -1.99
C ILE A 42 4.42 1.23 -2.55
N ASN A 43 5.35 2.15 -2.78
CA ASN A 43 6.68 1.80 -3.28
C ASN A 43 7.43 0.88 -2.29
N GLN A 44 7.43 1.22 -0.99
CA GLN A 44 8.08 0.40 0.04
C GLN A 44 7.46 -1.00 0.16
N LEU A 45 6.12 -1.10 0.17
CA LEU A 45 5.41 -2.39 0.18
C LEU A 45 5.73 -3.23 -1.06
N SER A 46 5.86 -2.59 -2.23
CA SER A 46 6.20 -3.26 -3.48
C SER A 46 7.61 -3.85 -3.46
N ILE A 47 8.58 -3.13 -2.88
CA ILE A 47 9.95 -3.62 -2.68
C ILE A 47 9.95 -4.84 -1.75
N LEU A 48 9.26 -4.77 -0.60
CA LEU A 48 9.18 -5.87 0.36
C LEU A 48 8.52 -7.12 -0.27
N LYS A 49 7.42 -6.94 -0.98
CA LYS A 49 6.73 -8.01 -1.71
C LYS A 49 7.66 -8.68 -2.73
N LYS A 50 8.36 -7.88 -3.56
CA LYS A 50 9.30 -8.36 -4.58
C LYS A 50 10.45 -9.15 -3.95
N ASN A 51 10.98 -8.70 -2.82
CA ASN A 51 12.07 -9.39 -2.12
C ASN A 51 11.65 -10.78 -1.63
N ILE A 52 10.43 -10.95 -1.09
CA ILE A 52 9.94 -12.28 -0.69
C ILE A 52 9.77 -13.18 -1.92
N LEU A 53 9.14 -12.69 -2.98
CA LEU A 53 8.94 -13.49 -4.20
C LEU A 53 10.27 -13.89 -4.84
N ASN A 54 11.29 -13.04 -4.80
CA ASN A 54 12.63 -13.39 -5.27
C ASN A 54 13.31 -14.46 -4.38
N LYS A 55 13.16 -14.37 -3.04
CA LYS A 55 13.66 -15.41 -2.11
C LYS A 55 13.01 -16.77 -2.39
N SER A 56 11.70 -16.81 -2.73
CA SER A 56 11.00 -18.06 -3.10
C SER A 56 11.58 -18.70 -4.36
N ASN A 57 11.87 -17.90 -5.39
CA ASN A 57 12.44 -18.38 -6.65
C ASN A 57 13.88 -18.93 -6.51
N LEU A 58 14.61 -18.54 -5.48
CA LEU A 58 15.97 -19.04 -5.21
C LEU A 58 15.96 -20.41 -4.52
N ASN A 59 14.90 -20.75 -3.81
CA ASN A 59 14.77 -22.03 -3.09
C ASN A 59 14.21 -23.17 -3.96
N ASP A 60 13.57 -22.86 -5.08
CA ASP A 60 13.05 -23.87 -6.00
C ASP A 60 13.97 -24.06 -7.20
N ASN A 61 14.63 -25.23 -7.26
CA ASN A 61 15.34 -25.71 -8.47
C ASN A 61 14.40 -26.03 -9.66
N ASN A 62 13.14 -25.58 -9.62
CA ASN A 62 12.12 -25.72 -10.67
C ASN A 62 11.91 -24.42 -11.46
N GLN A 63 12.97 -23.69 -11.76
CA GLN A 63 12.93 -22.39 -12.47
C GLN A 63 12.30 -22.44 -13.89
N GLU A 64 12.05 -23.59 -14.47
CA GLU A 64 11.58 -23.71 -15.86
C GLU A 64 10.06 -23.69 -16.04
N ILE A 65 9.30 -24.09 -15.01
CA ILE A 65 7.84 -24.18 -15.09
C ILE A 65 7.19 -22.80 -14.83
N ILE A 66 7.65 -22.09 -13.82
CA ILE A 66 7.09 -20.77 -13.43
C ILE A 66 7.41 -19.70 -14.49
N LYS A 67 8.61 -19.73 -15.10
CA LYS A 67 8.96 -18.82 -16.22
C LYS A 67 8.06 -18.98 -17.45
N ASN A 68 7.54 -20.17 -17.67
CA ASN A 68 6.67 -20.44 -18.83
C ASN A 68 5.20 -20.05 -18.56
N GLU A 69 4.74 -20.09 -17.33
CA GLU A 69 3.39 -19.65 -16.97
C GLU A 69 3.30 -18.11 -16.86
N LEU A 70 4.32 -17.46 -16.35
CA LEU A 70 4.40 -15.99 -16.29
C LEU A 70 4.54 -15.37 -17.70
N LYS A 71 5.27 -16.00 -18.62
CA LYS A 71 5.37 -15.52 -20.02
C LYS A 71 4.06 -15.56 -20.81
N ASN A 72 3.09 -16.37 -20.40
CA ASN A 72 1.79 -16.44 -21.07
C ASN A 72 0.77 -15.43 -20.54
N GLN A 73 1.08 -14.65 -19.48
CA GLN A 73 0.27 -13.55 -18.97
C GLN A 73 0.81 -12.16 -19.37
N ASP A 74 1.94 -12.11 -20.12
CA ASP A 74 2.75 -10.90 -20.36
C ASP A 74 2.21 -9.93 -21.41
N ASN A 75 0.92 -9.82 -21.67
CA ASN A 75 0.49 -8.88 -22.70
C ASN A 75 -0.32 -7.66 -22.25
N GLU A 76 -0.55 -7.40 -20.95
CA GLU A 76 -1.27 -6.19 -20.53
C GLU A 76 -0.83 -5.54 -19.20
N PHE A 77 0.21 -6.01 -18.52
CA PHE A 77 0.62 -5.50 -17.20
C PHE A 77 2.05 -4.93 -17.13
N GLU A 78 2.58 -4.38 -18.22
CA GLU A 78 3.89 -3.67 -18.22
C GLU A 78 3.92 -2.37 -17.41
N PHE A 79 2.88 -2.04 -16.63
CA PHE A 79 2.81 -0.73 -15.95
C PHE A 79 3.59 -0.67 -14.62
N PHE A 80 4.10 -1.78 -14.10
CA PHE A 80 4.80 -1.82 -12.82
C PHE A 80 6.30 -2.14 -12.91
N ASP A 81 6.85 -2.46 -14.09
CA ASP A 81 8.27 -2.79 -14.24
C ASP A 81 9.19 -1.57 -14.46
N ASN A 82 8.65 -0.36 -14.56
CA ASN A 82 9.47 0.85 -14.76
C ASN A 82 10.09 1.44 -13.49
N VAL A 83 10.13 0.71 -12.37
CA VAL A 83 10.93 1.09 -11.18
C VAL A 83 12.40 0.71 -11.34
N ASN A 84 12.80 0.11 -12.47
CA ASN A 84 14.19 -0.34 -12.70
C ASN A 84 15.20 0.78 -13.01
N ASP A 85 14.78 2.04 -13.15
CA ASP A 85 15.69 3.16 -13.50
C ASP A 85 15.96 4.16 -12.36
N ILE A 86 15.45 3.93 -11.16
CA ILE A 86 15.97 4.62 -9.99
C ILE A 86 17.22 3.84 -9.55
N ASN A 87 18.37 4.35 -9.95
CA ASN A 87 19.68 3.91 -9.48
C ASN A 87 19.78 4.26 -7.98
N THR A 88 19.13 3.44 -7.14
CA THR A 88 19.19 3.51 -5.69
C THR A 88 20.57 2.95 -5.31
N GLY A 89 21.57 3.84 -5.27
CA GLY A 89 22.73 3.56 -4.44
C GLY A 89 22.21 3.25 -3.03
N ASN A 90 22.78 2.25 -2.36
CA ASN A 90 22.42 1.85 -0.99
C ASN A 90 22.09 3.07 -0.15
N THR A 91 20.81 3.32 0.07
CA THR A 91 20.35 4.37 0.99
C THR A 91 20.25 3.76 2.39
N PRO A 92 20.35 4.55 3.46
CA PRO A 92 20.11 4.05 4.83
C PRO A 92 18.76 3.33 4.99
N LEU A 93 17.81 3.60 4.11
CA LEU A 93 16.51 2.97 4.08
C LEU A 93 16.58 1.54 3.50
N ASP A 94 17.36 1.34 2.44
CA ASP A 94 17.55 0.01 1.84
C ASP A 94 18.21 -0.93 2.86
N GLU A 95 19.19 -0.44 3.63
CA GLU A 95 19.82 -1.20 4.72
C GLU A 95 18.81 -1.51 5.85
N ALA A 96 17.91 -0.59 6.19
CA ALA A 96 16.88 -0.80 7.20
C ALA A 96 15.82 -1.81 6.74
N LEU A 97 15.43 -1.81 5.47
CA LEU A 97 14.50 -2.78 4.89
C LEU A 97 15.15 -4.16 4.74
N ASP A 98 16.42 -4.23 4.34
CA ASP A 98 17.17 -5.48 4.28
C ASP A 98 17.31 -6.09 5.68
N SER A 99 17.66 -5.29 6.71
CA SER A 99 17.69 -5.72 8.10
C SER A 99 16.33 -6.24 8.58
N TYR A 100 15.23 -5.52 8.25
CA TYR A 100 13.88 -5.96 8.57
C TYR A 100 13.51 -7.27 7.87
N MET A 101 13.89 -7.44 6.60
CA MET A 101 13.67 -8.68 5.85
C MET A 101 14.45 -9.86 6.41
N ASP A 102 15.66 -9.62 6.96
CA ASP A 102 16.46 -10.67 7.60
C ASP A 102 15.89 -11.07 8.97
N GLU A 103 15.32 -10.10 9.72
CA GLU A 103 14.64 -10.34 10.98
C GLU A 103 13.33 -11.11 10.82
N LEU A 104 12.61 -10.93 9.68
CA LEU A 104 11.29 -11.53 9.45
C LEU A 104 11.31 -13.07 9.44
N ASN A 105 12.45 -13.72 9.20
CA ASN A 105 12.58 -15.20 9.14
C ASN A 105 11.32 -15.91 8.58
N VAL A 106 10.76 -15.37 7.48
CA VAL A 106 9.49 -15.81 6.91
C VAL A 106 9.67 -17.14 6.20
N ASP A 107 8.89 -18.13 6.60
CA ASP A 107 8.81 -19.40 5.87
C ASP A 107 7.96 -19.20 4.60
N VAL A 108 8.65 -19.12 3.46
CA VAL A 108 8.00 -18.87 2.17
C VAL A 108 7.42 -20.18 1.66
N ASN A 109 6.10 -20.30 1.73
CA ASN A 109 5.33 -21.44 1.30
C ASN A 109 4.26 -21.06 0.25
N GLU A 110 3.62 -22.05 -0.38
CA GLU A 110 2.60 -21.83 -1.43
C GLU A 110 1.45 -20.93 -0.94
N SER A 111 1.00 -21.07 0.29
CA SER A 111 -0.09 -20.25 0.86
C SER A 111 0.31 -18.78 0.98
N LEU A 112 1.57 -18.49 1.32
CA LEU A 112 2.07 -17.12 1.37
C LEU A 112 2.19 -16.53 -0.03
N ILE A 113 2.69 -17.30 -1.00
CA ILE A 113 2.79 -16.84 -2.39
C ILE A 113 1.40 -16.52 -2.93
N GLU A 114 0.41 -17.39 -2.73
CA GLU A 114 -0.97 -17.14 -3.14
C GLU A 114 -1.55 -15.87 -2.53
N ARG A 115 -1.31 -15.58 -1.25
CA ARG A 115 -1.72 -14.33 -0.60
C ARG A 115 -1.05 -13.11 -1.21
N LEU A 116 0.25 -13.18 -1.44
CA LEU A 116 0.99 -12.09 -2.08
C LEU A 116 0.47 -11.83 -3.50
N ASP A 117 0.12 -12.85 -4.26
CA ASP A 117 -0.45 -12.71 -5.61
C ASP A 117 -1.85 -12.07 -5.57
N LYS A 118 -2.62 -12.32 -4.52
CA LYS A 118 -3.93 -11.69 -4.28
C LYS A 118 -3.85 -10.31 -3.60
N THR A 119 -2.64 -9.81 -3.35
CA THR A 119 -2.40 -8.48 -2.79
C THR A 119 -1.96 -7.52 -3.89
N PHE A 120 -2.82 -6.58 -4.26
CA PHE A 120 -2.58 -5.59 -5.30
C PHE A 120 -2.13 -4.26 -4.68
N LEU A 121 -1.01 -3.72 -5.17
CA LEU A 121 -0.44 -2.45 -4.72
C LEU A 121 -0.50 -1.46 -5.88
N ILE A 122 -1.21 -0.35 -5.71
CA ILE A 122 -1.41 0.64 -6.77
C ILE A 122 -1.00 2.03 -6.28
N ASN A 123 -0.08 2.67 -6.99
CA ASN A 123 0.15 4.10 -6.86
C ASN A 123 -0.93 4.84 -7.64
N GLY A 124 -1.90 5.42 -6.93
CA GLY A 124 -3.03 6.14 -7.49
C GLY A 124 -2.71 7.57 -7.91
N GLY A 125 -1.56 8.10 -7.48
CA GLY A 125 -1.18 9.48 -7.72
C GLY A 125 -2.25 10.46 -7.22
N SER A 126 -2.33 11.62 -7.85
CA SER A 126 -3.31 12.67 -7.50
C SER A 126 -4.72 12.47 -8.09
N VAL A 127 -4.92 11.41 -8.90
CA VAL A 127 -6.16 11.18 -9.67
C VAL A 127 -6.60 9.71 -9.52
N PRO A 128 -6.90 9.26 -8.29
CA PRO A 128 -7.21 7.86 -8.01
C PRO A 128 -8.45 7.34 -8.76
N GLU A 129 -9.37 8.20 -9.18
CA GLU A 129 -10.53 7.84 -9.97
C GLU A 129 -10.19 7.25 -11.35
N ASN A 130 -8.99 7.49 -11.88
CA ASN A 130 -8.52 6.87 -13.12
C ASN A 130 -8.35 5.35 -13.00
N PHE A 131 -8.25 4.84 -11.79
CA PHE A 131 -8.05 3.41 -11.53
C PHE A 131 -9.35 2.63 -11.32
N THR A 132 -10.53 3.26 -11.42
CA THR A 132 -11.83 2.60 -11.24
C THR A 132 -11.99 1.37 -12.13
N GLY A 133 -11.62 1.46 -13.40
CA GLY A 133 -11.70 0.35 -14.36
C GLY A 133 -10.78 -0.81 -13.98
N LEU A 134 -9.55 -0.51 -13.52
CA LEU A 134 -8.60 -1.52 -13.05
C LEU A 134 -9.10 -2.19 -11.76
N ILE A 135 -9.57 -1.41 -10.78
CA ILE A 135 -10.10 -1.93 -9.52
C ILE A 135 -11.27 -2.89 -9.78
N LYS A 136 -12.18 -2.55 -10.70
CA LYS A 136 -13.28 -3.43 -11.10
C LYS A 136 -12.81 -4.73 -11.77
N LYS A 137 -11.75 -4.65 -12.59
CA LYS A 137 -11.17 -5.84 -13.25
C LYS A 137 -10.49 -6.76 -12.23
N LEU A 138 -9.79 -6.20 -11.24
CA LEU A 138 -9.13 -6.94 -10.16
C LEU A 138 -10.15 -7.52 -9.17
N ASP A 139 -11.29 -6.88 -9.03
CA ASP A 139 -12.41 -7.25 -8.15
C ASP A 139 -12.00 -7.63 -6.71
N PRO A 140 -11.21 -6.80 -6.01
CA PRO A 140 -10.73 -7.12 -4.68
C PRO A 140 -11.87 -7.23 -3.68
N SER A 141 -11.73 -8.11 -2.67
CA SER A 141 -12.70 -8.20 -1.58
C SER A 141 -12.57 -7.03 -0.60
N HIS A 142 -11.33 -6.54 -0.41
CA HIS A 142 -10.99 -5.47 0.52
C HIS A 142 -10.09 -4.43 -0.15
N ILE A 143 -10.33 -3.15 0.18
CA ILE A 143 -9.59 -2.01 -0.34
C ILE A 143 -9.10 -1.14 0.81
N ILE A 144 -7.79 -0.91 0.91
CA ILE A 144 -7.20 0.09 1.80
C ILE A 144 -6.80 1.30 0.95
N LEU A 145 -7.28 2.47 1.33
CA LEU A 145 -6.94 3.76 0.73
C LEU A 145 -6.02 4.51 1.68
N ILE A 146 -4.89 5.02 1.19
CA ILE A 146 -3.90 5.75 2.00
C ILE A 146 -3.66 7.12 1.38
N ASP A 147 -3.79 8.19 2.18
CA ASP A 147 -3.62 9.57 1.73
C ASP A 147 -3.17 10.50 2.88
N ALA A 148 -2.57 11.62 2.55
CA ALA A 148 -2.37 12.72 3.48
C ALA A 148 -3.73 13.32 3.91
N SER A 149 -3.90 13.60 5.19
CA SER A 149 -5.19 14.02 5.73
C SER A 149 -5.06 15.15 6.73
N LEU A 150 -5.68 16.30 6.43
CA LEU A 150 -5.68 17.49 7.28
C LEU A 150 -6.69 17.34 8.44
N MET A 151 -6.28 16.66 9.50
CA MET A 151 -7.11 16.34 10.66
C MET A 151 -6.96 17.32 11.83
N LYS A 152 -6.07 18.31 11.70
CA LYS A 152 -5.66 19.27 12.74
C LYS A 152 -5.06 18.57 13.97
N LYS A 153 -4.20 17.58 13.69
CA LYS A 153 -3.48 16.80 14.66
C LYS A 153 -1.98 17.08 14.59
N GLU A 154 -1.18 16.36 15.36
CA GLU A 154 0.27 16.42 15.24
C GLU A 154 0.74 15.75 13.93
N ALA A 155 1.77 16.30 13.30
CA ALA A 155 2.35 15.77 12.09
C ALA A 155 2.75 14.29 12.27
N GLY A 156 2.39 13.45 11.32
CA GLY A 156 2.61 12.00 11.38
C GLY A 156 1.52 11.24 12.17
N GLU A 157 0.53 11.90 12.77
CA GLU A 157 -0.54 11.16 13.46
C GLU A 157 -1.40 10.38 12.44
N ILE A 158 -1.51 9.06 12.66
CA ILE A 158 -2.28 8.16 11.80
C ILE A 158 -3.72 8.06 12.32
N ASN A 159 -4.69 8.13 11.43
CA ASN A 159 -6.10 7.90 11.72
C ASN A 159 -6.71 6.93 10.72
N ILE A 160 -7.63 6.08 11.23
CA ILE A 160 -8.39 5.13 10.42
C ILE A 160 -9.85 5.55 10.41
N VAL A 161 -10.43 5.56 9.20
CA VAL A 161 -11.84 5.87 8.99
C VAL A 161 -12.48 4.70 8.23
N ASN A 162 -13.45 4.06 8.87
CA ASN A 162 -14.23 2.99 8.25
C ASN A 162 -15.25 3.56 7.26
N LYS A 163 -15.72 2.73 6.32
CA LYS A 163 -16.59 3.12 5.20
C LYS A 163 -17.83 3.94 5.62
N ASP A 164 -18.41 3.64 6.78
CA ASP A 164 -19.63 4.30 7.25
C ASP A 164 -19.40 5.80 7.59
N ASN A 165 -18.14 6.17 7.83
CA ASN A 165 -17.72 7.54 8.14
C ASN A 165 -16.96 8.20 6.96
N ILE A 166 -16.78 7.47 5.85
CA ILE A 166 -16.06 7.95 4.65
C ILE A 166 -16.79 9.10 3.96
N VAL A 167 -18.11 9.25 4.15
CA VAL A 167 -18.89 10.35 3.56
C VAL A 167 -18.38 11.74 4.03
N ASP A 168 -17.67 11.79 5.14
CA ASP A 168 -17.04 13.00 5.70
C ASP A 168 -15.52 13.11 5.38
N ILE A 169 -15.03 12.48 4.29
CA ILE A 169 -13.62 12.62 3.85
C ILE A 169 -13.32 14.05 3.32
N SER A 170 -13.84 15.05 3.99
CA SER A 170 -13.40 16.45 3.76
C SER A 170 -11.97 16.71 4.26
N ILE A 171 -11.40 15.74 4.99
CA ILE A 171 -10.05 15.82 5.57
C ILE A 171 -8.95 15.36 4.61
N SER A 172 -9.26 14.49 3.61
CA SER A 172 -8.27 14.06 2.61
C SER A 172 -7.85 15.22 1.71
N THR A 173 -6.56 15.31 1.38
CA THR A 173 -6.03 16.29 0.43
C THR A 173 -6.62 16.11 -0.97
N HIS A 174 -7.03 14.89 -1.31
CA HIS A 174 -7.70 14.50 -2.56
C HIS A 174 -9.19 14.17 -2.39
N SER A 175 -9.85 14.79 -1.41
CA SER A 175 -11.22 14.46 -0.97
C SER A 175 -12.25 14.34 -2.08
N LYS A 176 -12.21 15.20 -3.11
CA LYS A 176 -13.15 15.15 -4.24
C LYS A 176 -12.92 13.92 -5.11
N SER A 177 -11.69 13.68 -5.54
CA SER A 177 -11.30 12.53 -6.35
C SER A 177 -11.59 11.22 -5.63
N LEU A 178 -11.26 11.16 -4.36
CA LEU A 178 -11.52 10.00 -3.50
C LEU A 178 -13.02 9.74 -3.31
N ALA A 179 -13.82 10.78 -3.07
CA ALA A 179 -15.27 10.64 -2.97
C ALA A 179 -15.90 10.14 -4.28
N TYR A 180 -15.41 10.59 -5.45
CA TYR A 180 -15.85 10.08 -6.75
C TYR A 180 -15.46 8.60 -6.93
N LEU A 181 -14.22 8.22 -6.61
CA LEU A 181 -13.77 6.84 -6.67
C LEU A 181 -14.68 5.93 -5.84
N ILE A 182 -14.86 6.24 -4.56
CA ILE A 182 -15.67 5.42 -3.63
C ILE A 182 -17.11 5.33 -4.11
N LYS A 183 -17.73 6.46 -4.46
CA LYS A 183 -19.10 6.49 -4.95
C LYS A 183 -19.27 5.64 -6.21
N TYR A 184 -18.32 5.73 -7.14
CA TYR A 184 -18.40 4.98 -8.40
C TYR A 184 -18.22 3.47 -8.16
N LEU A 185 -17.32 3.06 -7.28
CA LEU A 185 -17.15 1.66 -6.93
C LEU A 185 -18.40 1.09 -6.25
N GLN A 186 -19.01 1.82 -5.34
CA GLN A 186 -20.22 1.40 -4.60
C GLN A 186 -21.50 1.31 -5.47
N LEU A 187 -21.52 1.87 -6.68
CA LEU A 187 -22.67 1.75 -7.58
C LEU A 187 -22.88 0.32 -8.08
N GLU A 188 -21.85 -0.51 -8.14
CA GLU A 188 -21.92 -1.85 -8.74
C GLU A 188 -21.84 -2.97 -7.69
N LYS A 189 -21.01 -2.75 -6.66
CA LYS A 189 -20.73 -3.76 -5.62
C LYS A 189 -20.43 -3.06 -4.30
N GLU A 190 -20.84 -3.65 -3.22
CA GLU A 190 -20.41 -3.21 -1.89
C GLU A 190 -19.01 -3.71 -1.59
N TYR A 191 -18.00 -2.84 -1.77
CA TYR A 191 -16.62 -3.12 -1.40
C TYR A 191 -16.40 -2.88 0.10
N ASN A 192 -15.56 -3.71 0.73
CA ASN A 192 -15.01 -3.39 2.05
C ASN A 192 -13.91 -2.35 1.86
N ILE A 193 -14.11 -1.14 2.37
CA ILE A 193 -13.16 -0.04 2.19
C ILE A 193 -12.72 0.49 3.56
N LEU A 194 -11.41 0.60 3.76
CA LEU A 194 -10.76 1.23 4.88
C LEU A 194 -9.94 2.42 4.38
N PHE A 195 -10.07 3.57 5.01
CA PHE A 195 -9.24 4.73 4.73
C PHE A 195 -8.26 4.96 5.87
N ILE A 196 -6.99 5.11 5.53
CA ILE A 196 -5.90 5.45 6.44
C ILE A 196 -5.36 6.82 6.05
N GLY A 197 -5.52 7.80 6.94
CA GLY A 197 -5.01 9.15 6.78
C GLY A 197 -3.82 9.39 7.70
N ILE A 198 -2.81 10.11 7.21
CA ILE A 198 -1.68 10.60 8.01
C ILE A 198 -1.66 12.11 7.96
N GLU A 199 -1.57 12.76 9.14
CA GLU A 199 -1.48 14.23 9.23
C GLU A 199 -0.18 14.72 8.62
N PRO A 200 -0.20 15.55 7.56
CA PRO A 200 1.00 16.11 6.95
C PRO A 200 1.58 17.26 7.78
N GLU A 201 2.87 17.53 7.61
CA GLU A 201 3.59 18.71 8.09
C GLU A 201 3.85 19.70 6.97
N ILE A 202 4.34 19.21 5.82
CA ILE A 202 4.79 20.00 4.67
C ILE A 202 4.00 19.59 3.42
N MET A 203 3.28 20.55 2.83
CA MET A 203 2.48 20.36 1.60
C MET A 203 2.97 21.23 0.44
N ASP A 204 4.18 21.79 0.56
CA ASP A 204 4.83 22.60 -0.46
C ASP A 204 5.70 21.75 -1.39
N LEU A 205 6.28 22.35 -2.41
CA LEU A 205 7.17 21.68 -3.37
C LEU A 205 8.37 21.06 -2.65
N SER A 206 8.38 19.75 -2.55
CA SER A 206 9.46 18.93 -1.97
C SER A 206 9.33 17.50 -2.51
N PHE A 207 10.45 16.83 -2.72
CA PHE A 207 10.49 15.41 -3.09
C PHE A 207 10.68 14.50 -1.86
N GLU A 208 10.81 15.07 -0.67
CA GLU A 208 11.06 14.33 0.57
C GLU A 208 9.89 14.52 1.53
N LEU A 209 9.54 13.47 2.24
CA LEU A 209 8.61 13.53 3.37
C LEU A 209 9.30 14.22 4.55
N SER A 210 8.53 14.93 5.37
CA SER A 210 9.00 15.41 6.67
C SER A 210 9.34 14.23 7.61
N ASP A 211 10.24 14.44 8.56
CA ASP A 211 10.76 13.39 9.43
C ASP A 211 9.64 12.64 10.17
N ASN A 212 8.68 13.35 10.75
CA ASN A 212 7.57 12.76 11.50
C ASN A 212 6.64 11.94 10.60
N VAL A 213 6.35 12.43 9.40
CA VAL A 213 5.48 11.74 8.44
C VAL A 213 6.17 10.53 7.85
N LYS A 214 7.48 10.65 7.58
CA LYS A 214 8.30 9.53 7.12
C LYS A 214 8.35 8.40 8.15
N GLU A 215 8.66 8.71 9.42
CA GLU A 215 8.68 7.72 10.51
C GLU A 215 7.35 6.99 10.62
N SER A 216 6.23 7.71 10.61
CA SER A 216 4.89 7.14 10.67
C SER A 216 4.56 6.30 9.45
N SER A 217 4.99 6.72 8.26
CA SER A 217 4.83 5.97 7.01
C SER A 217 5.63 4.66 7.04
N ASP A 218 6.87 4.68 7.52
CA ASP A 218 7.72 3.49 7.68
C ASP A 218 7.12 2.50 8.69
N MET A 219 6.57 3.00 9.80
CA MET A 219 5.84 2.17 10.77
C MET A 219 4.59 1.54 10.15
N LEU A 220 3.84 2.29 9.34
CA LEU A 220 2.65 1.78 8.67
C LEU A 220 3.01 0.75 7.60
N VAL A 221 4.10 0.94 6.86
CA VAL A 221 4.63 -0.04 5.89
C VAL A 221 4.89 -1.38 6.58
N LYS A 222 5.64 -1.38 7.68
CA LYS A 222 5.93 -2.61 8.45
C LYS A 222 4.65 -3.26 8.93
N LEU A 223 3.75 -2.51 9.55
CA LEU A 223 2.47 -3.03 10.04
C LEU A 223 1.64 -3.66 8.91
N LEU A 224 1.43 -2.96 7.81
CA LEU A 224 0.66 -3.48 6.68
C LEU A 224 1.30 -4.73 6.09
N PHE A 225 2.63 -4.75 5.98
CA PHE A 225 3.34 -5.90 5.46
C PHE A 225 3.21 -7.12 6.38
N ASP A 226 3.37 -6.95 7.70
CA ASP A 226 3.13 -8.02 8.67
C ASP A 226 1.70 -8.57 8.57
N LYS A 227 0.70 -7.69 8.36
CA LYS A 227 -0.69 -8.13 8.17
C LYS A 227 -0.87 -8.89 6.85
N ILE A 228 -0.25 -8.44 5.76
CA ILE A 228 -0.25 -9.15 4.47
C ILE A 228 0.35 -10.56 4.61
N LEU A 229 1.38 -10.72 5.43
CA LEU A 229 1.98 -12.03 5.68
C LEU A 229 1.11 -12.95 6.55
N ALA A 230 0.19 -12.40 7.34
CA ALA A 230 -0.55 -13.12 8.37
C ALA A 230 -1.99 -13.51 8.00
N TYR A 231 -2.67 -12.75 7.09
CA TYR A 231 -4.10 -12.99 6.77
C TYR A 231 -4.36 -14.12 5.80
#